data_e4de70b917fd4205b1fe9b103c260e4e
#
_entry.id   e4de70b917fd4205b1fe9b103c260e4e
#
_cell.length_a   1.000
_cell.length_b   1.000
_cell.length_c   1.000
_cell.angle_alpha   90.00
_cell.angle_beta   90.00
_cell.angle_gamma   90.00
#
_symmetry.space_group_name_H-M   'P 1'
#
loop_
_entity.id
_entity.type
_entity.pdbx_description
1 polymer ?
#
loop_
_entity_poly.entity_id
_entity_poly.type
_entity_poly.pdbx_seq_one_letter_code
_entity_poly.pdbx_strand_id
1 'polypeptide(L)'
;MIRVFVLFFILAYNYSYAQQRGFKGFLIDYSYQFPIAKLSEKFGNNSSIGINLINKTKTKIFYGIKGHYFFGGKIKDSTIFDNISTDNGFVIDGNGTFANILLLQEGLNVTTYAGYAIHLNEKNPTGVYISVGLGFLQHRIRIDKKNQYIPQLSNDYK
;
A
#
# COMPACT_ATOMS: atom_id res chain seq x y z
N MET A 1 -14.06 19.19 18.34
CA MET A 1 -14.55 18.65 17.06
C MET A 1 -14.82 19.71 15.99
N ILE A 2 -15.47 20.84 16.31
CA ILE A 2 -15.76 21.92 15.33
C ILE A 2 -14.50 22.53 14.67
N ARG A 3 -13.38 22.67 15.37
CA ARG A 3 -12.13 23.25 14.83
C ARG A 3 -11.47 22.42 13.74
N VAL A 4 -11.59 21.09 13.79
CA VAL A 4 -11.03 20.18 12.77
C VAL A 4 -11.88 20.23 11.49
N PHE A 5 -13.20 20.35 11.62
CA PHE A 5 -14.13 20.49 10.49
C PHE A 5 -13.93 21.81 9.73
N VAL A 6 -13.64 22.90 10.43
CA VAL A 6 -13.36 24.22 9.82
C VAL A 6 -12.04 24.17 9.03
N LEU A 7 -11.01 23.49 9.55
CA LEU A 7 -9.73 23.33 8.85
C LEU A 7 -9.89 22.52 7.56
N PHE A 8 -10.72 21.49 7.57
CA PHE A 8 -11.02 20.68 6.40
C PHE A 8 -11.77 21.47 5.32
N PHE A 9 -12.69 22.35 5.72
CA PHE A 9 -13.43 23.22 4.80
C PHE A 9 -12.56 24.31 4.20
N ILE A 10 -11.61 24.88 4.94
CA ILE A 10 -10.65 25.89 4.43
C ILE A 10 -9.69 25.27 3.42
N LEU A 11 -9.24 24.03 3.64
CA LEU A 11 -8.41 23.29 2.68
C LEU A 11 -9.18 22.95 1.39
N ALA A 12 -10.47 22.65 1.46
CA ALA A 12 -11.32 22.34 0.32
C ALA A 12 -11.61 23.58 -0.57
N TYR A 13 -11.64 24.77 0.01
CA TYR A 13 -12.00 26.00 -0.71
C TYR A 13 -10.91 26.50 -1.67
N ASN A 14 -9.65 26.09 -1.46
CA ASN A 14 -8.53 26.53 -2.30
C ASN A 14 -8.37 25.78 -3.63
N TYR A 15 -9.16 24.74 -3.87
CA TYR A 15 -9.04 23.90 -5.08
C TYR A 15 -9.77 24.45 -6.33
N SER A 16 -10.53 25.55 -6.21
CA SER A 16 -11.45 25.97 -7.26
C SER A 16 -10.83 26.79 -8.41
N TYR A 17 -9.57 27.24 -8.31
CA TYR A 17 -8.96 28.15 -9.30
C TYR A 17 -7.88 27.56 -10.21
N ALA A 18 -7.63 26.25 -10.14
CA ALA A 18 -6.50 25.61 -10.86
C ALA A 18 -6.82 25.13 -12.29
N GLN A 19 -7.92 25.53 -12.92
CA GLN A 19 -8.57 24.71 -13.94
C GLN A 19 -8.12 24.87 -15.40
N GLN A 20 -7.27 25.82 -15.73
CA GLN A 20 -6.76 25.98 -17.11
C GLN A 20 -5.23 26.12 -17.21
N ARG A 21 -4.52 26.15 -16.12
CA ARG A 21 -3.06 26.22 -16.11
C ARG A 21 -2.49 24.88 -15.69
N GLY A 22 -1.34 24.51 -16.25
CA GLY A 22 -0.60 23.37 -15.71
C GLY A 22 -0.45 23.48 -14.19
N PHE A 23 -0.57 22.40 -13.45
CA PHE A 23 -0.44 22.39 -12.00
C PHE A 23 0.54 21.30 -11.54
N LYS A 24 1.14 21.56 -10.40
CA LYS A 24 1.88 20.54 -9.63
C LYS A 24 1.08 20.23 -8.39
N GLY A 25 0.87 18.94 -8.12
CA GLY A 25 0.06 18.49 -7.00
C GLY A 25 0.78 17.47 -6.16
N PHE A 26 0.39 17.45 -4.90
CA PHE A 26 0.75 16.45 -3.92
C PHE A 26 -0.55 15.87 -3.36
N LEU A 27 -0.68 14.54 -3.44
CA LEU A 27 -1.86 13.84 -2.95
C LEU A 27 -1.42 12.76 -1.97
N ILE A 28 -2.20 12.60 -0.91
CA ILE A 28 -2.10 11.47 0.01
C ILE A 28 -3.34 10.62 -0.24
N ASP A 29 -3.14 9.34 -0.37
CA ASP A 29 -4.24 8.39 -0.57
C ASP A 29 -4.16 7.22 0.40
N TYR A 30 -5.33 6.65 0.66
CA TYR A 30 -5.48 5.40 1.38
C TYR A 30 -6.31 4.46 0.54
N SER A 31 -5.89 3.20 0.46
CA SER A 31 -6.66 2.19 -0.24
C SER A 31 -6.77 0.89 0.57
N TYR A 32 -7.90 0.21 0.41
CA TYR A 32 -8.12 -1.12 0.92
C TYR A 32 -8.15 -2.08 -0.27
N GLN A 33 -7.30 -3.10 -0.22
CA GLN A 33 -7.03 -3.96 -1.36
C GLN A 33 -7.58 -5.37 -1.11
N PHE A 34 -8.23 -5.91 -2.13
CA PHE A 34 -8.74 -7.28 -2.16
C PHE A 34 -7.89 -8.09 -3.13
N PRO A 35 -7.06 -9.02 -2.67
CA PRO A 35 -6.32 -9.88 -3.57
C PRO A 35 -7.27 -10.80 -4.33
N ILE A 36 -6.95 -11.05 -5.59
CA ILE A 36 -7.72 -11.93 -6.49
C ILE A 36 -6.82 -13.02 -7.06
N ALA A 37 -7.42 -14.06 -7.62
CA ALA A 37 -6.76 -15.21 -8.23
C ALA A 37 -5.75 -15.85 -7.25
N LYS A 38 -4.59 -16.29 -7.72
CA LYS A 38 -3.55 -16.97 -6.91
C LYS A 38 -3.07 -16.19 -5.70
N LEU A 39 -3.18 -14.84 -5.73
CA LEU A 39 -2.82 -14.02 -4.57
C LEU A 39 -3.80 -14.18 -3.42
N SER A 40 -5.09 -14.40 -3.72
CA SER A 40 -6.12 -14.59 -2.70
C SER A 40 -6.00 -15.92 -1.94
N GLU A 41 -5.27 -16.88 -2.48
CA GLU A 41 -4.98 -18.16 -1.82
C GLU A 41 -3.95 -17.99 -0.70
N LYS A 42 -2.96 -17.12 -0.92
CA LYS A 42 -1.83 -16.91 0.01
C LYS A 42 -2.02 -15.73 0.94
N PHE A 43 -2.69 -14.67 0.48
CA PHE A 43 -2.83 -13.41 1.19
C PHE A 43 -4.29 -13.02 1.36
N GLY A 44 -4.59 -12.41 2.49
CA GLY A 44 -5.87 -11.76 2.73
C GLY A 44 -5.85 -10.28 2.31
N ASN A 45 -6.93 -9.61 2.65
CA ASN A 45 -7.06 -8.17 2.39
C ASN A 45 -5.97 -7.38 3.11
N ASN A 46 -5.53 -6.30 2.50
CA ASN A 46 -4.54 -5.41 3.08
C ASN A 46 -4.94 -3.94 2.89
N SER A 47 -4.31 -3.09 3.66
CA SER A 47 -4.43 -1.64 3.57
C SER A 47 -3.17 -1.04 2.96
N SER A 48 -3.32 0.08 2.29
CA SER A 48 -2.19 0.80 1.71
C SER A 48 -2.36 2.30 1.94
N ILE A 49 -1.27 2.95 2.29
CA ILE A 49 -1.16 4.40 2.35
C ILE A 49 -0.15 4.85 1.31
N GLY A 50 -0.47 5.92 0.60
CA GLY A 50 0.34 6.39 -0.52
C GLY A 50 0.52 7.87 -0.59
N ILE A 51 1.54 8.24 -1.34
CA ILE A 51 1.87 9.60 -1.73
C ILE A 51 2.00 9.64 -3.24
N ASN A 52 1.38 10.63 -3.86
CA ASN A 52 1.43 10.83 -5.30
C ASN A 52 1.84 12.27 -5.61
N LEU A 53 2.94 12.43 -6.32
CA LEU A 53 3.41 13.69 -6.89
C LEU A 53 3.01 13.73 -8.36
N ILE A 54 2.18 14.69 -8.73
CA ILE A 54 1.68 14.84 -10.10
C ILE A 54 2.06 16.21 -10.66
N ASN A 55 2.46 16.22 -11.90
CA ASN A 55 2.65 17.43 -12.71
C ASN A 55 1.79 17.33 -13.97
N LYS A 56 0.83 18.23 -14.11
CA LYS A 56 0.00 18.38 -15.31
C LYS A 56 0.45 19.60 -16.08
N THR A 57 0.77 19.41 -17.35
CA THR A 57 1.16 20.47 -18.27
C THR A 57 -0.08 21.19 -18.84
N LYS A 58 0.14 22.35 -19.46
CA LYS A 58 -0.91 23.05 -20.21
C LYS A 58 -1.39 22.28 -21.44
N THR A 59 -0.56 21.35 -21.95
CA THR A 59 -0.83 20.55 -23.15
C THR A 59 -1.63 19.28 -22.89
N LYS A 60 -2.34 19.21 -21.76
CA LYS A 60 -3.13 18.03 -21.35
C LYS A 60 -2.31 16.78 -20.99
N ILE A 61 -0.99 16.85 -21.08
CA ILE A 61 -0.09 15.78 -20.62
C ILE A 61 0.08 15.90 -19.11
N PHE A 62 0.04 14.77 -18.41
CA PHE A 62 0.38 14.70 -17.01
C PHE A 62 1.37 13.56 -16.76
N TYR A 63 2.21 13.73 -15.77
CA TYR A 63 3.16 12.71 -15.34
C TYR A 63 3.43 12.84 -13.84
N GLY A 64 3.92 11.78 -13.26
CA GLY A 64 4.17 11.78 -11.83
C GLY A 64 4.86 10.54 -11.32
N ILE A 65 5.04 10.53 -10.01
CA ILE A 65 5.55 9.41 -9.26
C ILE A 65 4.63 9.17 -8.06
N LYS A 66 4.29 7.92 -7.81
CA LYS A 66 3.52 7.50 -6.65
C LYS A 66 4.26 6.41 -5.88
N GLY A 67 4.24 6.54 -4.56
CA GLY A 67 4.77 5.55 -3.64
C GLY A 67 3.67 5.09 -2.69
N HIS A 68 3.53 3.77 -2.52
CA HIS A 68 2.55 3.19 -1.62
C HIS A 68 3.24 2.19 -0.70
N TYR A 69 2.99 2.30 0.59
CA TYR A 69 3.30 1.27 1.57
C TYR A 69 2.03 0.51 1.90
N PHE A 70 2.06 -0.81 1.71
CA PHE A 70 0.93 -1.66 2.04
C PHE A 70 1.26 -2.59 3.20
N PHE A 71 0.24 -2.88 4.00
CA PHE A 71 0.35 -3.68 5.22
C PHE A 71 -0.94 -4.46 5.47
N GLY A 72 -0.80 -5.65 6.04
CA GLY A 72 -1.92 -6.52 6.36
C GLY A 72 -1.51 -7.64 7.31
N GLY A 73 -2.47 -8.16 8.06
CA GLY A 73 -2.24 -9.24 9.03
C GLY A 73 -2.82 -10.59 8.62
N LYS A 74 -3.34 -10.72 7.39
CA LYS A 74 -4.00 -11.95 6.94
C LYS A 74 -3.14 -12.69 5.94
N ILE A 75 -2.27 -13.55 6.43
CA ILE A 75 -1.52 -14.51 5.60
C ILE A 75 -2.19 -15.87 5.76
N LYS A 76 -2.55 -16.47 4.64
CA LYS A 76 -3.26 -17.76 4.58
C LYS A 76 -2.32 -18.92 4.26
N ASP A 77 -1.08 -18.63 3.90
CA ASP A 77 -0.09 -19.65 3.57
C ASP A 77 0.33 -20.37 4.87
N SER A 78 -0.16 -21.57 5.07
CA SER A 78 0.13 -22.42 6.24
C SER A 78 1.50 -23.09 6.14
N THR A 79 2.11 -23.12 4.97
CA THR A 79 3.35 -23.90 4.72
C THR A 79 4.63 -23.19 5.18
N ILE A 80 4.53 -21.93 5.61
CA ILE A 80 5.69 -21.09 5.98
C ILE A 80 6.50 -21.73 7.12
N PHE A 81 5.83 -22.47 8.01
CA PHE A 81 6.45 -23.07 9.19
C PHE A 81 6.56 -24.59 9.15
N ASP A 82 6.24 -25.25 8.03
CA ASP A 82 6.21 -26.72 7.94
C ASP A 82 7.52 -27.35 8.40
N ASN A 83 8.66 -26.73 8.09
CA ASN A 83 9.98 -27.27 8.45
C ASN A 83 10.39 -27.08 9.92
N ILE A 84 9.64 -26.28 10.69
CA ILE A 84 9.96 -25.97 12.09
C ILE A 84 8.77 -26.23 13.02
N SER A 85 7.68 -26.76 12.48
CA SER A 85 6.49 -27.16 13.23
C SER A 85 6.60 -28.60 13.72
N THR A 86 5.92 -28.86 14.81
CA THR A 86 5.66 -30.25 15.28
C THR A 86 4.67 -30.93 14.34
N ASP A 87 4.51 -32.27 14.50
CA ASP A 87 3.52 -33.05 13.75
C ASP A 87 2.09 -32.52 13.88
N ASN A 88 1.80 -31.78 14.95
CA ASN A 88 0.51 -31.13 15.20
C ASN A 88 0.43 -29.69 14.61
N GLY A 89 1.45 -29.21 13.87
CA GLY A 89 1.47 -27.93 13.22
C GLY A 89 1.82 -26.73 14.13
N PHE A 90 2.34 -26.95 15.33
CA PHE A 90 2.72 -25.89 16.27
C PHE A 90 4.23 -25.67 16.27
N VAL A 91 4.66 -24.41 16.34
CA VAL A 91 6.06 -24.05 16.60
C VAL A 91 6.28 -23.96 18.10
N ILE A 92 7.42 -24.48 18.59
CA ILE A 92 7.76 -24.44 20.00
C ILE A 92 8.74 -23.31 20.28
N ASP A 93 8.50 -22.54 21.33
CA ASP A 93 9.39 -21.48 21.79
C ASP A 93 10.57 -22.04 22.64
N GLY A 94 11.51 -21.18 23.02
CA GLY A 94 12.69 -21.56 23.82
C GLY A 94 12.37 -22.04 25.24
N ASN A 95 11.16 -21.87 25.72
CA ASN A 95 10.67 -22.34 27.03
C ASN A 95 9.91 -23.67 26.92
N GLY A 96 9.80 -24.25 25.73
CA GLY A 96 9.06 -25.46 25.48
C GLY A 96 7.53 -25.28 25.39
N THR A 97 7.05 -24.05 25.22
CA THR A 97 5.62 -23.75 25.04
C THR A 97 5.28 -23.45 23.60
N PHE A 98 4.00 -23.44 23.26
CA PHE A 98 3.55 -23.09 21.92
C PHE A 98 3.85 -21.60 21.60
N ALA A 99 4.57 -21.37 20.53
CA ALA A 99 4.93 -20.04 20.09
C ALA A 99 3.70 -19.31 19.52
N ASN A 100 3.51 -18.05 19.95
CA ASN A 100 2.50 -17.17 19.39
C ASN A 100 3.14 -16.31 18.29
N ILE A 101 3.03 -16.77 17.07
CA ILE A 101 3.63 -16.13 15.90
C ILE A 101 2.55 -15.40 15.10
N LEU A 102 2.80 -14.14 14.78
CA LEU A 102 1.94 -13.38 13.90
C LEU A 102 2.66 -13.12 12.57
N LEU A 103 2.02 -13.52 11.49
CA LEU A 103 2.48 -13.25 10.13
C LEU A 103 1.85 -11.97 9.61
N LEU A 104 2.69 -11.00 9.26
CA LEU A 104 2.29 -9.70 8.74
C LEU A 104 2.77 -9.57 7.29
N GLN A 105 1.86 -9.15 6.43
CA GLN A 105 2.16 -8.77 5.06
C GLN A 105 2.57 -7.32 5.02
N GLU A 106 3.68 -7.00 4.38
CA GLU A 106 4.08 -5.62 4.14
C GLU A 106 4.85 -5.47 2.83
N GLY A 107 4.85 -4.28 2.28
CA GLY A 107 5.61 -4.01 1.07
C GLY A 107 5.56 -2.57 0.64
N LEU A 108 6.34 -2.29 -0.38
CA LEU A 108 6.48 -0.98 -1.00
C LEU A 108 6.24 -1.09 -2.49
N ASN A 109 5.43 -0.19 -3.03
CA ASN A 109 5.24 -0.01 -4.46
C ASN A 109 5.66 1.42 -4.82
N VAL A 110 6.56 1.56 -5.79
CA VAL A 110 6.94 2.86 -6.36
C VAL A 110 6.69 2.80 -7.85
N THR A 111 5.87 3.72 -8.37
CA THR A 111 5.46 3.74 -9.77
C THR A 111 5.64 5.13 -10.36
N THR A 112 6.33 5.25 -11.48
CA THR A 112 6.31 6.43 -12.33
C THR A 112 5.26 6.26 -13.41
N TYR A 113 4.57 7.33 -13.77
CA TYR A 113 3.52 7.28 -14.78
C TYR A 113 3.48 8.54 -15.61
N ALA A 114 2.98 8.42 -16.84
CA ALA A 114 2.66 9.51 -17.72
C ALA A 114 1.34 9.24 -18.45
N GLY A 115 0.61 10.30 -18.78
CA GLY A 115 -0.69 10.14 -19.40
C GLY A 115 -1.20 11.41 -20.07
N TYR A 116 -2.39 11.28 -20.62
CA TYR A 116 -3.09 12.32 -21.34
C TYR A 116 -4.51 12.52 -20.80
N ALA A 117 -4.89 13.78 -20.59
CA ALA A 117 -6.21 14.16 -20.11
C ALA A 117 -7.11 14.56 -21.28
N ILE A 118 -8.18 13.83 -21.52
CA ILE A 118 -9.22 14.12 -22.52
C ILE A 118 -10.35 14.83 -21.78
N HIS A 119 -10.48 16.14 -21.98
CA HIS A 119 -11.53 16.93 -21.36
C HIS A 119 -12.82 16.80 -22.17
N LEU A 120 -13.93 16.54 -21.52
CA LEU A 120 -15.25 16.46 -22.13
C LEU A 120 -15.80 17.87 -22.43
N ASN A 121 -15.32 18.89 -21.72
CA ASN A 121 -15.69 20.29 -21.92
C ASN A 121 -14.46 21.16 -21.67
N GLU A 122 -14.21 22.14 -22.56
CA GLU A 122 -13.07 23.05 -22.41
C GLU A 122 -13.17 23.97 -21.19
N LYS A 123 -14.39 24.25 -20.73
CA LYS A 123 -14.66 25.10 -19.56
C LYS A 123 -14.58 24.35 -18.22
N ASN A 124 -14.66 23.02 -18.23
CA ASN A 124 -14.64 22.19 -17.03
C ASN A 124 -13.50 21.18 -17.07
N PRO A 125 -12.82 20.91 -15.94
CA PRO A 125 -11.73 19.94 -15.87
C PRO A 125 -12.23 18.47 -15.90
N THR A 126 -13.53 18.28 -16.02
CA THR A 126 -14.15 16.95 -16.12
C THR A 126 -13.69 16.26 -17.40
N GLY A 127 -13.16 15.06 -17.28
CA GLY A 127 -12.63 14.34 -18.42
C GLY A 127 -12.16 12.94 -18.09
N VAL A 128 -11.68 12.25 -19.10
CA VAL A 128 -11.06 10.94 -19.01
C VAL A 128 -9.55 11.12 -18.94
N TYR A 129 -8.92 10.45 -17.99
CA TYR A 129 -7.47 10.47 -17.79
C TYR A 129 -6.94 9.08 -18.11
N ILE A 130 -6.10 8.99 -19.13
CA ILE A 130 -5.47 7.74 -19.55
C ILE A 130 -3.98 7.84 -19.24
N SER A 131 -3.44 6.85 -18.53
CA SER A 131 -2.02 6.83 -18.18
C SER A 131 -1.44 5.43 -18.31
N VAL A 132 -0.14 5.38 -18.54
CA VAL A 132 0.69 4.20 -18.48
C VAL A 132 1.79 4.45 -17.44
N GLY A 133 2.15 3.44 -16.69
CA GLY A 133 3.19 3.54 -15.67
C GLY A 133 4.06 2.31 -15.59
N LEU A 134 5.28 2.52 -15.15
CA LEU A 134 6.23 1.48 -14.80
C LEU A 134 6.59 1.63 -13.33
N GLY A 135 6.68 0.51 -12.62
CA GLY A 135 6.92 0.54 -11.19
C GLY A 135 7.72 -0.65 -10.70
N PHE A 136 8.18 -0.49 -9.48
CA PHE A 136 8.83 -1.51 -8.68
C PHE A 136 7.93 -1.88 -7.51
N LEU A 137 7.74 -3.18 -7.29
CA LEU A 137 7.00 -3.74 -6.18
C LEU A 137 7.92 -4.63 -5.36
N GLN A 138 8.06 -4.30 -4.08
CA GLN A 138 8.69 -5.16 -3.09
C GLN A 138 7.63 -5.66 -2.12
N HIS A 139 7.58 -6.96 -1.92
CA HIS A 139 6.66 -7.61 -1.01
C HIS A 139 7.45 -8.52 -0.06
N ARG A 140 7.11 -8.49 1.23
CA ARG A 140 7.70 -9.38 2.23
C ARG A 140 6.67 -9.81 3.27
N ILE A 141 6.94 -10.94 3.88
CA ILE A 141 6.24 -11.42 5.05
C ILE A 141 7.11 -11.13 6.26
N ARG A 142 6.58 -10.36 7.21
CA ARG A 142 7.24 -10.11 8.49
C ARG A 142 6.69 -11.07 9.53
N ILE A 143 7.59 -11.76 10.18
CA ILE A 143 7.28 -12.69 11.28
C ILE A 143 7.43 -11.91 12.59
N ASP A 144 6.32 -11.73 13.31
CA ASP A 144 6.31 -11.11 14.63
C ASP A 144 6.19 -12.20 15.70
N LYS A 145 7.23 -12.32 16.52
CA LYS A 145 7.36 -13.36 17.55
C LYS A 145 6.75 -12.95 18.90
N LYS A 146 6.10 -11.79 18.97
CA LYS A 146 5.50 -11.24 20.20
C LYS A 146 6.41 -11.33 21.44
N ASN A 147 7.68 -10.96 21.28
CA ASN A 147 8.73 -11.00 22.32
C ASN A 147 9.09 -12.40 22.82
N GLN A 148 8.69 -13.47 22.13
CA GLN A 148 9.12 -14.83 22.47
C GLN A 148 10.47 -15.15 21.80
N TYR A 149 11.31 -15.89 22.50
CA TYR A 149 12.51 -16.45 21.91
C TYR A 149 12.17 -17.75 21.20
N ILE A 150 12.31 -17.76 19.88
CA ILE A 150 12.09 -18.94 19.04
C ILE A 150 13.44 -19.26 18.41
N PRO A 151 14.14 -20.31 18.87
CA PRO A 151 15.48 -20.66 18.42
C PRO A 151 15.55 -20.78 16.90
N GLN A 152 14.63 -21.51 16.28
CA GLN A 152 14.59 -21.78 14.84
C GLN A 152 14.43 -20.51 13.96
N LEU A 153 13.98 -19.42 14.56
CA LEU A 153 13.80 -18.13 13.90
C LEU A 153 14.84 -17.08 14.37
N SER A 154 15.88 -17.49 15.10
CA SER A 154 16.97 -16.62 15.48
C SER A 154 18.04 -16.56 14.40
N ASN A 155 18.83 -15.45 14.40
CA ASN A 155 19.91 -15.31 13.43
C ASN A 155 21.07 -16.29 13.64
N ASP A 156 21.10 -16.98 14.76
CA ASP A 156 22.14 -17.94 15.12
C ASP A 156 22.07 -19.26 14.34
N TYR A 157 20.98 -19.47 13.60
CA TYR A 157 20.72 -20.66 12.77
C TYR A 157 20.69 -20.38 11.26
N LYS A 158 21.29 -19.25 10.83
CA LYS A 158 21.42 -18.92 9.40
C LYS A 158 22.77 -19.39 8.86
#